data_544f69cf2c78f4e3f6c53cebc3febbd3
#
_entry.id   544f69cf2c78f4e3f6c53cebc3febbd3
#
_cell.length_a   1.000
_cell.length_b   1.000
_cell.length_c   1.000
_cell.angle_alpha   90.00
_cell.angle_beta   90.00
_cell.angle_gamma   90.00
#
_symmetry.space_group_name_H-M   'P 1'
#
loop_
_entity.id
_entity.type
_entity.pdbx_description
1 polymer ?
#
loop_
_entity_poly.entity_id
_entity_poly.type
_entity_poly.pdbx_seq_one_letter_code
_entity_poly.pdbx_strand_id
1 'polypeptide(L)'
;MTHGSHYLGKLYNDLIANSPQTISIDIPSDMGKGRIAQTQIKHGIIFSDWQMCYQSDMNVQGTASKDYMQIIFCLNDGISWGIIDEKRSITIQKNESCIYAGHGGTEYACYKKDSNFSFKSIKIPIAYFSQLLTDYFDGQEATAYEKKLLDGISKVPVTPIMEQILAETSQFTQYRGGLGYLYLDGKLLELLSIYLGEVLELDILMGKNVSMSRTERTAIMEAKRIIDSQLAFAPSCEELSHLVHLSTTKLTRGFSSFYGMPIHQYIIEQRLTQAAQLLLEGDRNVSEIAAIVGYGKPSNLAAAFKKRYGVAPKNYRESRFDTHKK
;
A
#
# COMPACT_ATOMS: atom_id res chain seq x y z
N MET A 1 -16.99 19.07 -17.18
CA MET A 1 -15.93 19.05 -16.15
C MET A 1 -16.57 19.47 -14.85
N THR A 2 -16.63 18.62 -13.86
CA THR A 2 -17.23 18.93 -12.56
C THR A 2 -16.28 19.85 -11.76
N HIS A 3 -16.83 20.78 -10.98
CA HIS A 3 -16.06 21.75 -10.15
C HIS A 3 -14.99 21.07 -9.27
N GLY A 4 -15.20 19.80 -8.87
CA GLY A 4 -14.27 19.02 -8.04
C GLY A 4 -12.97 18.61 -8.72
N SER A 5 -12.96 18.39 -10.04
CA SER A 5 -11.74 17.98 -10.75
C SER A 5 -10.69 19.10 -10.83
N HIS A 6 -11.16 20.34 -10.88
CA HIS A 6 -10.28 21.52 -10.89
C HIS A 6 -9.68 21.80 -9.51
N TYR A 7 -10.45 21.56 -8.44
CA TYR A 7 -10.00 21.77 -7.07
C TYR A 7 -8.88 20.78 -6.67
N LEU A 8 -9.03 19.50 -6.96
CA LEU A 8 -8.01 18.48 -6.69
C LEU A 8 -6.76 18.69 -7.56
N GLY A 9 -6.93 19.09 -8.83
CA GLY A 9 -5.81 19.44 -9.70
C GLY A 9 -5.01 20.65 -9.19
N LYS A 10 -5.67 21.65 -8.61
CA LYS A 10 -5.01 22.80 -8.00
C LYS A 10 -4.20 22.42 -6.76
N LEU A 11 -4.71 21.51 -5.94
CA LEU A 11 -4.02 20.90 -4.81
C LEU A 11 -2.71 20.19 -5.20
N TYR A 12 -2.67 19.55 -6.36
CA TYR A 12 -1.45 18.95 -6.88
C TYR A 12 -0.35 19.96 -7.18
N ASN A 13 -0.72 21.19 -7.55
CA ASN A 13 0.21 22.21 -8.02
C ASN A 13 0.64 23.21 -6.93
N ASP A 14 -0.17 23.43 -5.88
CA ASP A 14 0.04 24.54 -4.92
C ASP A 14 0.96 24.18 -3.73
N LEU A 15 1.53 22.96 -3.67
CA LEU A 15 2.24 22.46 -2.49
C LEU A 15 3.78 22.53 -2.59
N ILE A 16 4.32 23.60 -3.14
CA ILE A 16 5.76 23.85 -3.08
C ILE A 16 6.04 24.86 -1.97
N ALA A 17 6.33 24.36 -0.78
CA ALA A 17 6.85 25.18 0.31
C ALA A 17 8.30 24.81 0.62
N ASN A 18 9.11 25.83 0.94
CA ASN A 18 10.55 25.66 1.20
C ASN A 18 10.88 25.09 2.60
N SER A 19 9.88 24.74 3.40
CA SER A 19 10.04 24.23 4.77
C SER A 19 9.24 22.95 4.98
N PRO A 20 9.68 22.03 5.86
CA PRO A 20 8.90 20.87 6.24
C PRO A 20 7.54 21.28 6.80
N GLN A 21 6.48 20.85 6.14
CA GLN A 21 5.11 21.11 6.56
C GLN A 21 4.20 19.97 6.15
N THR A 22 3.15 19.77 6.93
CA THR A 22 2.08 18.82 6.63
C THR A 22 0.80 19.60 6.30
N ILE A 23 0.20 19.27 5.16
CA ILE A 23 -1.11 19.77 4.74
C ILE A 23 -2.04 18.58 4.63
N SER A 24 -3.24 18.73 5.15
CA SER A 24 -4.26 17.69 5.11
C SER A 24 -5.58 18.29 4.67
N ILE A 25 -6.26 17.56 3.78
CA ILE A 25 -7.53 17.99 3.19
C ILE A 25 -8.48 16.80 3.25
N ASP A 26 -9.66 17.05 3.83
CA ASP A 26 -10.76 16.10 3.80
C ASP A 26 -11.51 16.23 2.47
N ILE A 27 -11.94 15.09 1.94
CA ILE A 27 -12.78 15.06 0.73
C ILE A 27 -14.12 15.72 1.06
N PRO A 28 -14.60 16.68 0.25
CA PRO A 28 -15.90 17.28 0.45
C PRO A 28 -17.02 16.25 0.53
N SER A 29 -17.93 16.42 1.48
CA SER A 29 -18.99 15.42 1.78
C SER A 29 -19.97 15.16 0.63
N ASP A 30 -20.11 16.11 -0.29
CA ASP A 30 -20.90 15.99 -1.53
C ASP A 30 -20.18 15.20 -2.62
N MET A 31 -18.87 15.01 -2.51
CA MET A 31 -18.06 14.24 -3.44
C MET A 31 -17.75 12.83 -2.94
N GLY A 32 -17.69 12.64 -1.62
CA GLY A 32 -17.30 11.37 -1.02
C GLY A 32 -16.89 11.48 0.43
N LYS A 33 -16.00 10.61 0.83
CA LYS A 33 -15.36 10.62 2.16
C LYS A 33 -13.89 10.24 2.03
N GLY A 34 -13.09 10.74 2.92
CA GLY A 34 -11.68 10.40 2.99
C GLY A 34 -10.80 11.62 3.22
N ARG A 35 -9.51 11.40 3.15
CA ARG A 35 -8.49 12.39 3.47
C ARG A 35 -7.28 12.23 2.58
N ILE A 36 -6.70 13.35 2.19
CA ILE A 36 -5.41 13.43 1.51
C ILE A 36 -4.48 14.23 2.41
N ALA A 37 -3.38 13.62 2.83
CA ALA A 37 -2.34 14.28 3.60
C ALA A 37 -1.04 14.31 2.79
N GLN A 38 -0.37 15.44 2.76
CA GLN A 38 0.94 15.60 2.14
C GLN A 38 1.91 16.23 3.13
N THR A 39 3.10 15.69 3.20
CA THR A 39 4.17 16.17 4.07
C THR A 39 5.41 16.39 3.23
N GLN A 40 5.88 17.62 3.18
CA GLN A 40 7.17 17.95 2.58
C GLN A 40 8.26 17.84 3.65
N ILE A 41 9.33 17.13 3.32
CA ILE A 41 10.51 16.95 4.17
C ILE A 41 11.74 17.57 3.51
N LYS A 42 12.94 17.26 4.03
CA LYS A 42 14.20 17.77 3.47
C LYS A 42 14.36 17.41 1.98
N HIS A 43 15.21 18.15 1.31
CA HIS A 43 15.54 17.98 -0.11
C HIS A 43 14.35 18.06 -1.07
N GLY A 44 13.22 18.62 -0.63
CA GLY A 44 12.02 18.76 -1.46
C GLY A 44 11.26 17.45 -1.68
N ILE A 45 11.56 16.39 -0.91
CA ILE A 45 10.79 15.14 -0.97
C ILE A 45 9.39 15.41 -0.43
N ILE A 46 8.37 14.89 -1.14
CA ILE A 46 6.96 14.99 -0.74
C ILE A 46 6.43 13.59 -0.53
N PHE A 47 6.02 13.31 0.70
CA PHE A 47 5.30 12.10 1.05
C PHE A 47 3.80 12.39 1.09
N SER A 48 2.99 11.53 0.48
CA SER A 48 1.53 11.69 0.46
C SER A 48 0.83 10.41 0.89
N ASP A 49 -0.21 10.57 1.70
CA ASP A 49 -1.11 9.51 2.15
C ASP A 49 -2.53 9.82 1.66
N TRP A 50 -3.11 8.92 0.88
CA TRP A 50 -4.38 9.09 0.20
C TRP A 50 -5.34 8.00 0.64
N GLN A 51 -6.46 8.42 1.20
CA GLN A 51 -7.55 7.55 1.60
C GLN A 51 -8.86 8.16 1.11
N MET A 52 -9.48 7.54 0.13
CA MET A 52 -10.64 8.14 -0.57
C MET A 52 -11.67 7.09 -0.96
N CYS A 53 -12.94 7.50 -0.87
CA CYS A 53 -14.08 6.76 -1.40
C CYS A 53 -15.06 7.78 -2.00
N TYR A 54 -15.24 7.76 -3.30
CA TYR A 54 -16.08 8.73 -4.02
C TYR A 54 -17.50 8.20 -4.22
N GLN A 55 -18.49 9.11 -4.18
CA GLN A 55 -19.92 8.79 -4.42
C GLN A 55 -20.28 8.69 -5.90
N SER A 56 -19.38 9.10 -6.80
CA SER A 56 -19.51 9.00 -8.25
C SER A 56 -18.16 8.73 -8.89
N ASP A 57 -18.15 8.23 -10.14
CA ASP A 57 -16.91 8.10 -10.90
C ASP A 57 -16.21 9.45 -11.03
N MET A 58 -14.95 9.52 -10.62
CA MET A 58 -14.13 10.74 -10.63
C MET A 58 -12.99 10.64 -11.63
N ASN A 59 -12.88 11.64 -12.50
CA ASN A 59 -11.75 11.81 -13.39
C ASN A 59 -11.01 13.09 -13.00
N VAL A 60 -9.82 12.94 -12.48
CA VAL A 60 -8.97 14.05 -12.02
C VAL A 60 -7.85 14.26 -13.03
N GLN A 61 -7.61 15.49 -13.42
CA GLN A 61 -6.50 15.87 -14.29
C GLN A 61 -5.51 16.75 -13.52
N GLY A 62 -4.23 16.51 -13.73
CA GLY A 62 -3.14 17.27 -13.15
C GLY A 62 -1.97 17.37 -14.12
N THR A 63 -0.94 18.10 -13.75
CA THR A 63 0.29 18.17 -14.53
C THR A 63 1.37 17.31 -13.87
N ALA A 64 1.96 16.38 -14.61
CA ALA A 64 3.14 15.65 -14.18
C ALA A 64 4.35 16.59 -14.21
N SER A 65 4.85 17.00 -13.05
CA SER A 65 6.08 17.79 -13.04
C SER A 65 7.25 16.95 -13.53
N LYS A 66 7.97 17.44 -14.54
CA LYS A 66 9.18 16.79 -15.06
C LYS A 66 10.39 16.88 -14.11
N ASP A 67 10.27 17.60 -13.00
CA ASP A 67 11.34 17.77 -12.02
C ASP A 67 11.33 16.69 -10.93
N TYR A 68 10.30 15.82 -10.94
CA TYR A 68 10.11 14.80 -9.91
C TYR A 68 10.01 13.39 -10.50
N MET A 69 10.66 12.48 -9.80
CA MET A 69 10.36 11.06 -9.88
C MET A 69 9.29 10.72 -8.82
N GLN A 70 8.37 9.84 -9.15
CA GLN A 70 7.32 9.43 -8.24
C GLN A 70 7.29 7.91 -8.05
N ILE A 71 7.12 7.49 -6.79
CA ILE A 71 6.84 6.11 -6.42
C ILE A 71 5.43 6.08 -5.81
N ILE A 72 4.58 5.18 -6.31
CA ILE A 72 3.22 4.98 -5.81
C ILE A 72 3.09 3.56 -5.28
N PHE A 73 2.54 3.41 -4.07
CA PHE A 73 2.22 2.14 -3.41
C PHE A 73 0.70 2.01 -3.29
N CYS A 74 0.10 1.07 -4.01
CA CYS A 74 -1.32 0.81 -3.96
C CYS A 74 -1.64 -0.21 -2.85
N LEU A 75 -2.31 0.23 -1.80
CA LEU A 75 -2.54 -0.57 -0.59
C LEU A 75 -3.94 -1.20 -0.55
N ASN A 76 -4.86 -0.71 -1.37
CA ASN A 76 -6.23 -1.22 -1.46
C ASN A 76 -6.71 -1.29 -2.91
N ASP A 77 -7.92 -0.82 -3.22
CA ASP A 77 -8.45 -0.90 -4.58
C ASP A 77 -7.49 -0.28 -5.60
N GLY A 78 -7.31 -0.97 -6.73
CA GLY A 78 -6.36 -0.54 -7.77
C GLY A 78 -6.72 0.81 -8.38
N ILE A 79 -5.72 1.53 -8.84
CA ILE A 79 -5.88 2.83 -9.51
C ILE A 79 -5.39 2.77 -10.95
N SER A 80 -6.05 3.54 -11.80
CA SER A 80 -5.62 3.73 -13.19
C SER A 80 -5.38 5.21 -13.43
N TRP A 81 -4.22 5.51 -13.98
CA TRP A 81 -3.93 6.87 -14.46
C TRP A 81 -3.19 6.79 -15.79
N GLY A 82 -3.07 7.91 -16.46
CA GLY A 82 -2.35 7.97 -17.72
C GLY A 82 -1.86 9.36 -18.05
N ILE A 83 -1.04 9.43 -19.07
CA ILE A 83 -0.49 10.66 -19.63
C ILE A 83 -1.20 10.89 -20.97
N ILE A 84 -1.97 11.97 -21.08
CA ILE A 84 -2.82 12.25 -22.24
C ILE A 84 -1.96 12.37 -23.51
N ASP A 85 -0.87 13.14 -23.42
CA ASP A 85 -0.01 13.46 -24.56
C ASP A 85 0.73 12.23 -25.11
N GLU A 86 0.97 11.22 -24.27
CA GLU A 86 1.66 9.98 -24.64
C GLU A 86 0.71 8.84 -25.00
N LYS A 87 -0.61 9.00 -24.87
CA LYS A 87 -1.62 7.94 -24.98
C LYS A 87 -1.28 6.71 -24.14
N ARG A 88 -0.59 6.92 -23.01
CA ARG A 88 -0.14 5.89 -22.10
C ARG A 88 -1.11 5.79 -20.92
N SER A 89 -1.57 4.58 -20.64
CA SER A 89 -2.38 4.25 -19.44
C SER A 89 -1.65 3.25 -18.59
N ILE A 90 -1.67 3.48 -17.28
CA ILE A 90 -1.02 2.65 -16.28
C ILE A 90 -2.06 2.26 -15.26
N THR A 91 -2.17 0.97 -14.98
CA THR A 91 -2.99 0.46 -13.88
C THR A 91 -2.10 -0.25 -12.89
N ILE A 92 -2.20 0.10 -11.62
CA ILE A 92 -1.61 -0.68 -10.51
C ILE A 92 -2.73 -1.32 -9.71
N GLN A 93 -2.50 -2.59 -9.36
CA GLN A 93 -3.43 -3.38 -8.58
C GLN A 93 -3.13 -3.23 -7.09
N LYS A 94 -4.01 -3.76 -6.25
CA LYS A 94 -3.75 -3.89 -4.81
C LYS A 94 -2.42 -4.59 -4.56
N ASN A 95 -1.63 -4.05 -3.65
CA ASN A 95 -0.29 -4.53 -3.28
C ASN A 95 0.74 -4.49 -4.43
N GLU A 96 0.49 -3.66 -5.44
CA GLU A 96 1.49 -3.28 -6.43
C GLU A 96 2.00 -1.86 -6.17
N SER A 97 3.20 -1.61 -6.63
CA SER A 97 3.79 -0.26 -6.68
C SER A 97 4.37 0.01 -8.06
N CYS A 98 4.55 1.26 -8.36
CA CYS A 98 5.28 1.65 -9.56
C CYS A 98 6.16 2.86 -9.30
N ILE A 99 7.24 2.96 -10.07
CA ILE A 99 8.11 4.14 -10.15
C ILE A 99 8.10 4.68 -11.58
N TYR A 100 8.04 5.99 -11.69
CA TYR A 100 8.11 6.69 -12.96
C TYR A 100 8.59 8.15 -12.78
N ALA A 101 9.19 8.72 -13.82
CA ALA A 101 9.50 10.15 -13.86
C ALA A 101 8.37 10.92 -14.56
N GLY A 102 8.07 12.12 -14.06
CA GLY A 102 7.16 13.03 -14.75
C GLY A 102 7.78 13.60 -16.03
N HIS A 103 6.97 13.76 -17.06
CA HIS A 103 7.43 14.25 -18.37
C HIS A 103 6.87 15.65 -18.72
N GLY A 104 6.23 16.32 -17.78
CA GLY A 104 5.65 17.66 -17.97
C GLY A 104 4.33 17.67 -18.72
N GLY A 105 3.77 16.49 -19.06
CA GLY A 105 2.48 16.34 -19.72
C GLY A 105 1.29 16.39 -18.77
N THR A 106 0.08 16.33 -19.35
CA THR A 106 -1.16 16.26 -18.57
C THR A 106 -1.43 14.83 -18.15
N GLU A 107 -1.49 14.59 -16.84
CA GLU A 107 -1.92 13.31 -16.26
C GLU A 107 -3.43 13.31 -16.00
N TYR A 108 -4.03 12.14 -16.10
CA TYR A 108 -5.39 11.88 -15.62
C TYR A 108 -5.41 10.66 -14.72
N ALA A 109 -6.26 10.69 -13.71
CA ALA A 109 -6.54 9.56 -12.83
C ALA A 109 -8.04 9.29 -12.78
N CYS A 110 -8.42 8.01 -12.85
CA CYS A 110 -9.80 7.56 -12.81
C CYS A 110 -10.06 6.80 -11.51
N TYR A 111 -10.99 7.29 -10.72
CA TYR A 111 -11.44 6.68 -9.48
C TYR A 111 -12.87 6.21 -9.64
N LYS A 112 -13.12 4.92 -9.41
CA LYS A 112 -14.44 4.35 -9.52
C LYS A 112 -15.29 4.65 -8.29
N LYS A 113 -16.58 4.87 -8.52
CA LYS A 113 -17.58 5.02 -7.46
C LYS A 113 -17.52 3.87 -6.46
N ASP A 114 -17.70 4.18 -5.18
CA ASP A 114 -17.78 3.25 -4.04
C ASP A 114 -16.55 2.35 -3.83
N SER A 115 -15.45 2.61 -4.56
CA SER A 115 -14.16 1.95 -4.34
C SER A 115 -13.39 2.63 -3.22
N ASN A 116 -12.74 1.83 -2.37
CA ASN A 116 -11.92 2.31 -1.27
C ASN A 116 -10.46 2.43 -1.71
N PHE A 117 -10.10 3.61 -2.17
CA PHE A 117 -8.72 3.89 -2.56
C PHE A 117 -7.85 4.18 -1.34
N SER A 118 -6.77 3.46 -1.23
CA SER A 118 -5.72 3.73 -0.24
C SER A 118 -4.38 3.56 -0.93
N PHE A 119 -3.65 4.64 -1.07
CA PHE A 119 -2.30 4.60 -1.61
C PHE A 119 -1.40 5.63 -0.93
N LYS A 120 -0.12 5.34 -0.92
CA LYS A 120 0.92 6.25 -0.49
C LYS A 120 1.83 6.56 -1.65
N SER A 121 2.34 7.78 -1.71
CA SER A 121 3.29 8.17 -2.75
C SER A 121 4.45 8.97 -2.20
N ILE A 122 5.59 8.82 -2.87
CA ILE A 122 6.79 9.59 -2.59
C ILE A 122 7.19 10.29 -3.88
N LYS A 123 7.22 11.63 -3.87
CA LYS A 123 7.80 12.44 -4.94
C LYS A 123 9.20 12.86 -4.53
N ILE A 124 10.17 12.58 -5.35
CA ILE A 124 11.58 12.88 -5.10
C ILE A 124 12.07 13.78 -6.24
N PRO A 125 12.64 14.97 -5.94
CA PRO A 125 13.27 15.77 -6.99
C PRO A 125 14.32 14.95 -7.74
N ILE A 126 14.29 14.96 -9.07
CA ILE A 126 15.22 14.16 -9.90
C ILE A 126 16.67 14.51 -9.57
N ALA A 127 16.99 15.80 -9.42
CA ALA A 127 18.33 16.22 -9.05
C ALA A 127 18.85 15.61 -7.73
N TYR A 128 17.96 15.51 -6.72
CA TYR A 128 18.32 14.86 -5.46
C TYR A 128 18.42 13.33 -5.61
N PHE A 129 17.55 12.74 -6.40
CA PHE A 129 17.60 11.30 -6.68
C PHE A 129 18.88 10.90 -7.40
N SER A 130 19.29 11.67 -8.43
CA SER A 130 20.56 11.47 -9.14
C SER A 130 21.77 11.62 -8.19
N GLN A 131 21.72 12.59 -7.29
CA GLN A 131 22.75 12.75 -6.26
C GLN A 131 22.81 11.53 -5.33
N LEU A 132 21.69 11.03 -4.85
CA LEU A 132 21.66 9.81 -4.04
C LEU A 132 22.29 8.61 -4.77
N LEU A 133 21.98 8.42 -6.04
CA LEU A 133 22.59 7.33 -6.80
C LEU A 133 24.11 7.50 -6.90
N THR A 134 24.63 8.69 -7.15
CA THR A 134 26.07 8.95 -7.25
C THR A 134 26.79 8.87 -5.91
N ASP A 135 26.10 9.12 -4.79
CA ASP A 135 26.68 9.05 -3.46
C ASP A 135 26.88 7.61 -2.97
N TYR A 136 26.06 6.65 -3.47
CA TYR A 136 26.03 5.28 -2.95
C TYR A 136 26.43 4.20 -3.96
N PHE A 137 26.45 4.51 -5.26
CA PHE A 137 26.84 3.56 -6.32
C PHE A 137 28.02 4.11 -7.11
N ASP A 138 28.76 3.23 -7.78
CA ASP A 138 29.83 3.70 -8.65
C ASP A 138 29.27 4.46 -9.89
N GLY A 139 30.07 5.26 -10.57
CA GLY A 139 29.60 6.16 -11.60
C GLY A 139 28.95 5.47 -12.81
N GLN A 140 29.33 4.22 -13.12
CA GLN A 140 28.70 3.44 -14.21
C GLN A 140 27.37 2.84 -13.76
N GLU A 141 27.32 2.28 -12.55
CA GLU A 141 26.09 1.75 -11.96
C GLU A 141 25.07 2.86 -11.76
N ALA A 142 25.46 3.98 -11.13
CA ALA A 142 24.60 5.12 -10.90
C ALA A 142 23.92 5.61 -12.20
N THR A 143 24.72 5.77 -13.27
CA THR A 143 24.18 6.20 -14.59
C THR A 143 23.24 5.16 -15.19
N ALA A 144 23.56 3.86 -15.08
CA ALA A 144 22.71 2.79 -15.61
C ALA A 144 21.38 2.70 -14.84
N TYR A 145 21.41 2.83 -13.52
CA TYR A 145 20.23 2.80 -12.65
C TYR A 145 19.36 4.04 -12.87
N GLU A 146 19.94 5.22 -12.94
CA GLU A 146 19.24 6.46 -13.25
C GLU A 146 18.47 6.32 -14.56
N LYS A 147 19.15 5.92 -15.63
CA LYS A 147 18.52 5.70 -16.93
C LYS A 147 17.38 4.69 -16.87
N LYS A 148 17.59 3.52 -16.22
CA LYS A 148 16.55 2.48 -16.06
C LYS A 148 15.31 3.00 -15.36
N LEU A 149 15.48 3.87 -14.35
CA LEU A 149 14.39 4.35 -13.51
C LEU A 149 13.68 5.58 -14.07
N LEU A 150 14.37 6.44 -14.82
CA LEU A 150 13.80 7.67 -15.39
C LEU A 150 13.20 7.47 -16.78
N ASP A 151 13.72 6.54 -17.60
CA ASP A 151 13.26 6.34 -18.98
C ASP A 151 11.98 5.49 -19.09
N GLY A 152 11.50 4.93 -17.99
CA GLY A 152 10.41 3.98 -18.04
C GLY A 152 9.49 3.98 -16.83
N ILE A 153 8.53 3.05 -16.88
CA ILE A 153 7.68 2.73 -15.74
C ILE A 153 8.03 1.33 -15.30
N SER A 154 8.48 1.21 -14.07
CA SER A 154 8.76 -0.09 -13.46
C SER A 154 7.74 -0.40 -12.39
N LYS A 155 7.19 -1.62 -12.42
CA LYS A 155 6.27 -2.11 -11.40
C LYS A 155 6.95 -3.17 -10.56
N VAL A 156 6.75 -3.10 -9.26
CA VAL A 156 7.15 -4.16 -8.33
C VAL A 156 6.06 -4.38 -7.31
N PRO A 157 5.91 -5.61 -6.80
CA PRO A 157 4.98 -5.88 -5.71
C PRO A 157 5.38 -5.13 -4.44
N VAL A 158 4.40 -4.73 -3.64
CA VAL A 158 4.64 -4.21 -2.29
C VAL A 158 4.98 -5.39 -1.38
N THR A 159 6.21 -5.47 -0.92
CA THR A 159 6.66 -6.56 -0.04
C THR A 159 6.16 -6.34 1.39
N PRO A 160 6.09 -7.38 2.26
CA PRO A 160 5.67 -7.22 3.64
C PRO A 160 6.50 -6.20 4.44
N ILE A 161 7.80 -6.11 4.15
CA ILE A 161 8.64 -5.13 4.81
C ILE A 161 8.32 -3.70 4.34
N MET A 162 7.99 -3.52 3.06
CA MET A 162 7.50 -2.23 2.57
C MET A 162 6.15 -1.88 3.20
N GLU A 163 5.20 -2.84 3.32
CA GLU A 163 3.92 -2.65 4.00
C GLU A 163 4.12 -2.20 5.45
N GLN A 164 5.05 -2.84 6.18
CA GLN A 164 5.38 -2.48 7.55
C GLN A 164 5.92 -1.04 7.63
N ILE A 165 6.91 -0.69 6.82
CA ILE A 165 7.49 0.65 6.81
C ILE A 165 6.43 1.70 6.43
N LEU A 166 5.59 1.42 5.42
CA LEU A 166 4.50 2.30 5.02
C LEU A 166 3.47 2.51 6.15
N ALA A 167 3.19 1.48 6.96
CA ALA A 167 2.34 1.63 8.15
C ALA A 167 3.02 2.51 9.22
N GLU A 168 4.32 2.31 9.43
CA GLU A 168 5.10 3.07 10.40
C GLU A 168 5.25 4.55 10.02
N THR A 169 5.24 4.91 8.73
CA THR A 169 5.29 6.32 8.31
C THR A 169 4.21 7.18 8.95
N SER A 170 3.03 6.63 9.24
CA SER A 170 1.95 7.37 9.89
C SER A 170 2.23 7.74 11.36
N GLN A 171 3.22 7.11 11.99
CA GLN A 171 3.59 7.35 13.39
C GLN A 171 4.38 8.65 13.58
N PHE A 172 4.85 9.30 12.50
CA PHE A 172 5.64 10.53 12.62
C PHE A 172 4.91 11.65 13.38
N THR A 173 3.58 11.66 13.36
CA THR A 173 2.73 12.61 14.09
C THR A 173 2.76 12.42 15.61
N GLN A 174 3.26 11.28 16.10
CA GLN A 174 3.41 11.01 17.54
C GLN A 174 4.64 11.72 18.13
N TYR A 175 5.58 12.15 17.28
CA TYR A 175 6.77 12.87 17.67
C TYR A 175 6.54 14.37 17.62
N ARG A 176 7.13 15.12 18.58
CA ARG A 176 6.98 16.57 18.62
C ARG A 176 7.96 17.29 17.68
N GLY A 177 7.44 18.27 16.95
CA GLY A 177 8.25 19.19 16.13
C GLY A 177 9.13 18.49 15.11
N GLY A 178 10.39 18.91 15.00
CA GLY A 178 11.34 18.40 14.02
C GLY A 178 11.67 16.92 14.13
N LEU A 179 11.46 16.29 15.30
CA LEU A 179 11.69 14.86 15.48
C LEU A 179 10.75 14.00 14.62
N GLY A 180 9.51 14.43 14.42
CA GLY A 180 8.57 13.74 13.54
C GLY A 180 9.06 13.74 12.08
N TYR A 181 9.53 14.86 11.60
CA TYR A 181 10.09 14.96 10.25
C TYR A 181 11.38 14.15 10.10
N LEU A 182 12.25 14.14 11.12
CA LEU A 182 13.46 13.32 11.14
C LEU A 182 13.13 11.82 11.10
N TYR A 183 12.12 11.40 11.88
CA TYR A 183 11.62 10.02 11.85
C TYR A 183 11.09 9.63 10.46
N LEU A 184 10.25 10.49 9.86
CA LEU A 184 9.68 10.27 8.54
C LEU A 184 10.78 10.20 7.48
N ASP A 185 11.76 11.10 7.52
CA ASP A 185 12.90 11.11 6.59
C ASP A 185 13.68 9.79 6.64
N GLY A 186 14.00 9.31 7.86
CA GLY A 186 14.63 8.01 8.05
C GLY A 186 13.82 6.84 7.48
N LYS A 187 12.49 6.84 7.71
CA LYS A 187 11.60 5.80 7.17
C LYS A 187 11.48 5.83 5.65
N LEU A 188 11.48 7.01 5.05
CA LEU A 188 11.43 7.13 3.59
C LEU A 188 12.74 6.70 2.93
N LEU A 189 13.90 6.96 3.55
CA LEU A 189 15.20 6.45 3.06
C LEU A 189 15.29 4.93 3.21
N GLU A 190 14.83 4.35 4.32
CA GLU A 190 14.73 2.92 4.51
C GLU A 190 13.83 2.27 3.44
N LEU A 191 12.64 2.84 3.20
CA LEU A 191 11.72 2.37 2.18
C LEU A 191 12.32 2.47 0.78
N LEU A 192 12.99 3.58 0.46
CA LEU A 192 13.64 3.80 -0.83
C LEU A 192 14.75 2.77 -1.07
N SER A 193 15.57 2.49 -0.07
CA SER A 193 16.65 1.48 -0.16
C SER A 193 16.10 0.10 -0.51
N ILE A 194 15.04 -0.35 0.18
CA ILE A 194 14.39 -1.64 -0.07
C ILE A 194 13.72 -1.63 -1.45
N TYR A 195 13.04 -0.55 -1.81
CA TYR A 195 12.36 -0.41 -3.09
C TYR A 195 13.34 -0.46 -4.28
N LEU A 196 14.46 0.26 -4.19
CA LEU A 196 15.50 0.24 -5.21
C LEU A 196 16.13 -1.16 -5.35
N GLY A 197 16.35 -1.87 -4.25
CA GLY A 197 16.78 -3.26 -4.29
C GLY A 197 15.85 -4.15 -5.10
N GLU A 198 14.53 -4.00 -4.92
CA GLU A 198 13.54 -4.78 -5.66
C GLU A 198 13.47 -4.37 -7.15
N VAL A 199 13.43 -3.08 -7.45
CA VAL A 199 13.23 -2.59 -8.84
C VAL A 199 14.49 -2.72 -9.69
N LEU A 200 15.67 -2.63 -9.07
CA LEU A 200 16.97 -2.81 -9.73
C LEU A 200 17.42 -4.27 -9.74
N GLU A 201 16.70 -5.15 -9.08
CA GLU A 201 17.01 -6.59 -8.97
C GLU A 201 18.33 -6.86 -8.25
N LEU A 202 18.68 -6.00 -7.30
CA LEU A 202 19.88 -6.15 -6.47
C LEU A 202 19.63 -7.19 -5.37
N ASP A 203 20.67 -7.97 -5.03
CA ASP A 203 20.59 -8.89 -3.91
C ASP A 203 20.57 -8.11 -2.58
N ILE A 204 19.40 -8.00 -1.99
CA ILE A 204 19.27 -7.44 -0.65
C ILE A 204 19.70 -8.51 0.35
N LEU A 205 20.87 -8.36 0.95
CA LEU A 205 21.38 -9.23 2.02
C LEU A 205 20.62 -9.00 3.33
N MET A 206 19.31 -9.23 3.33
CA MET A 206 18.47 -9.27 4.51
C MET A 206 18.65 -10.62 5.20
N GLY A 207 19.57 -10.68 6.15
CA GLY A 207 19.78 -11.77 7.12
C GLY A 207 19.68 -13.20 6.59
N LYS A 208 20.70 -14.00 6.83
CA LYS A 208 20.81 -15.43 6.52
C LYS A 208 19.52 -16.22 6.78
N ASN A 209 18.58 -16.28 5.82
CA ASN A 209 17.65 -17.40 5.72
C ASN A 209 16.94 -17.39 4.36
N VAL A 210 17.31 -18.37 3.55
CA VAL A 210 16.71 -18.72 2.28
C VAL A 210 16.87 -17.64 1.20
N SER A 211 17.88 -17.78 0.38
CA SER A 211 17.99 -17.15 -0.95
C SER A 211 16.77 -17.56 -1.79
N MET A 212 15.73 -16.75 -1.73
CA MET A 212 14.50 -16.98 -2.48
C MET A 212 14.63 -16.22 -3.80
N SER A 213 14.51 -16.89 -4.92
CA SER A 213 14.56 -16.25 -6.23
C SER A 213 13.38 -15.27 -6.40
N ARG A 214 13.52 -14.29 -7.28
CA ARG A 214 12.42 -13.37 -7.63
C ARG A 214 11.17 -14.11 -8.08
N THR A 215 11.33 -15.15 -8.89
CA THR A 215 10.22 -16.00 -9.33
C THR A 215 9.49 -16.65 -8.16
N GLU A 216 10.24 -17.17 -7.18
CA GLU A 216 9.66 -17.74 -5.96
C GLU A 216 8.95 -16.68 -5.13
N ARG A 217 9.52 -15.48 -4.96
CA ARG A 217 8.86 -14.35 -4.27
C ARG A 217 7.54 -13.97 -4.95
N THR A 218 7.55 -13.78 -6.27
CA THR A 218 6.35 -13.47 -7.03
C THR A 218 5.27 -14.54 -6.86
N ALA A 219 5.66 -15.82 -6.92
CA ALA A 219 4.74 -16.95 -6.71
C ALA A 219 4.15 -16.96 -5.29
N ILE A 220 4.93 -16.64 -4.26
CA ILE A 220 4.45 -16.54 -2.87
C ILE A 220 3.49 -15.36 -2.69
N MET A 221 3.76 -14.24 -3.32
CA MET A 221 2.85 -13.09 -3.28
C MET A 221 1.56 -13.37 -4.03
N GLU A 222 1.63 -14.08 -5.15
CA GLU A 222 0.44 -14.56 -5.85
C GLU A 222 -0.37 -15.53 -4.99
N ALA A 223 0.28 -16.44 -4.25
CA ALA A 223 -0.40 -17.30 -3.28
C ALA A 223 -1.18 -16.51 -2.24
N LYS A 224 -0.58 -15.44 -1.68
CA LYS A 224 -1.28 -14.53 -0.77
C LYS A 224 -2.48 -13.87 -1.45
N ARG A 225 -2.32 -13.35 -2.68
CA ARG A 225 -3.39 -12.72 -3.44
C ARG A 225 -4.58 -13.68 -3.66
N ILE A 226 -4.29 -14.94 -3.99
CA ILE A 226 -5.30 -15.98 -4.14
C ILE A 226 -6.05 -16.21 -2.83
N ILE A 227 -5.33 -16.35 -1.71
CA ILE A 227 -5.93 -16.50 -0.38
C ILE A 227 -6.85 -15.32 -0.05
N ASP A 228 -6.38 -14.09 -0.23
CA ASP A 228 -7.13 -12.87 0.10
C ASP A 228 -8.41 -12.74 -0.76
N SER A 229 -8.36 -13.16 -2.02
CA SER A 229 -9.50 -13.06 -2.95
C SER A 229 -10.63 -14.07 -2.64
N GLN A 230 -10.33 -15.18 -1.97
CA GLN A 230 -11.28 -16.26 -1.67
C GLN A 230 -11.14 -16.78 -0.24
N LEU A 231 -11.01 -15.88 0.71
CA LEU A 231 -10.66 -16.16 2.10
C LEU A 231 -11.59 -17.16 2.79
N ALA A 232 -12.90 -17.11 2.50
CA ALA A 232 -13.88 -18.06 3.05
C ALA A 232 -13.62 -19.50 2.60
N PHE A 233 -13.15 -19.69 1.38
CA PHE A 233 -12.86 -20.98 0.74
C PHE A 233 -11.40 -21.03 0.28
N ALA A 234 -10.49 -20.54 1.14
CA ALA A 234 -9.07 -20.48 0.82
C ALA A 234 -8.56 -21.88 0.40
N PRO A 235 -7.81 -21.96 -0.71
CA PRO A 235 -7.27 -23.23 -1.18
C PRO A 235 -6.32 -23.86 -0.16
N SER A 236 -6.23 -25.17 -0.18
CA SER A 236 -5.22 -25.93 0.57
C SER A 236 -3.79 -25.56 0.11
N CYS A 237 -2.80 -25.85 0.92
CA CYS A 237 -1.39 -25.66 0.54
C CYS A 237 -1.01 -26.42 -0.74
N GLU A 238 -1.64 -27.56 -0.98
CA GLU A 238 -1.42 -28.38 -2.17
C GLU A 238 -2.01 -27.72 -3.41
N GLU A 239 -3.27 -27.26 -3.35
CA GLU A 239 -3.91 -26.51 -4.43
C GLU A 239 -3.17 -25.21 -4.74
N LEU A 240 -2.79 -24.45 -3.70
CA LEU A 240 -2.00 -23.22 -3.86
C LEU A 240 -0.66 -23.50 -4.55
N SER A 241 0.01 -24.59 -4.18
CA SER A 241 1.31 -24.95 -4.76
C SER A 241 1.20 -25.19 -6.27
N HIS A 242 0.12 -25.82 -6.70
CA HIS A 242 -0.19 -26.02 -8.13
C HIS A 242 -0.50 -24.69 -8.83
N LEU A 243 -1.33 -23.84 -8.22
CA LEU A 243 -1.73 -22.56 -8.79
C LEU A 243 -0.55 -21.61 -9.01
N VAL A 244 0.43 -21.64 -8.10
CA VAL A 244 1.60 -20.74 -8.17
C VAL A 244 2.88 -21.41 -8.71
N HIS A 245 2.75 -22.64 -9.20
CA HIS A 245 3.85 -23.41 -9.80
C HIS A 245 5.08 -23.58 -8.89
N LEU A 246 4.85 -23.76 -7.58
CA LEU A 246 5.89 -24.10 -6.60
C LEU A 246 5.62 -25.50 -6.02
N SER A 247 6.68 -26.18 -5.55
CA SER A 247 6.44 -27.33 -4.66
C SER A 247 5.85 -26.87 -3.33
N THR A 248 5.02 -27.71 -2.71
CA THR A 248 4.39 -27.41 -1.40
C THR A 248 5.43 -27.02 -0.33
N THR A 249 6.59 -27.68 -0.34
CA THR A 249 7.71 -27.37 0.57
C THR A 249 8.28 -25.97 0.31
N LYS A 250 8.51 -25.59 -0.95
CA LYS A 250 9.00 -24.26 -1.31
C LYS A 250 7.96 -23.18 -0.96
N LEU A 251 6.69 -23.44 -1.26
CA LEU A 251 5.60 -22.53 -0.94
C LEU A 251 5.49 -22.30 0.57
N THR A 252 5.39 -23.35 1.38
CA THR A 252 5.18 -23.21 2.83
C THR A 252 6.37 -22.57 3.55
N ARG A 253 7.59 -22.99 3.20
CA ARG A 253 8.82 -22.38 3.75
C ARG A 253 8.98 -20.93 3.30
N GLY A 254 8.79 -20.68 2.01
CA GLY A 254 8.91 -19.35 1.44
C GLY A 254 7.85 -18.40 1.99
N PHE A 255 6.61 -18.84 2.10
CA PHE A 255 5.53 -18.03 2.68
C PHE A 255 5.83 -17.68 4.15
N SER A 256 6.25 -18.67 4.95
CA SER A 256 6.61 -18.42 6.36
C SER A 256 7.81 -17.51 6.50
N SER A 257 8.82 -17.65 5.63
CA SER A 257 10.00 -16.77 5.64
C SER A 257 9.66 -15.35 5.22
N PHE A 258 8.75 -15.19 4.23
CA PHE A 258 8.41 -13.91 3.62
C PHE A 258 7.36 -13.12 4.42
N TYR A 259 6.35 -13.80 4.99
CA TYR A 259 5.26 -13.18 5.77
C TYR A 259 5.39 -13.37 7.28
N GLY A 260 6.47 -14.01 7.76
CA GLY A 260 6.72 -14.22 9.19
C GLY A 260 5.78 -15.22 9.88
N MET A 261 4.87 -15.86 9.13
CA MET A 261 3.93 -16.83 9.67
C MET A 261 3.52 -17.89 8.64
N PRO A 262 3.11 -19.11 9.09
CA PRO A 262 2.61 -20.15 8.20
C PRO A 262 1.30 -19.76 7.49
N ILE A 263 1.07 -20.30 6.28
CA ILE A 263 -0.13 -20.03 5.47
C ILE A 263 -1.43 -20.21 6.25
N HIS A 264 -1.56 -21.32 6.99
CA HIS A 264 -2.79 -21.59 7.75
C HIS A 264 -3.05 -20.54 8.86
N GLN A 265 -1.98 -20.05 9.49
CA GLN A 265 -2.08 -19.01 10.51
C GLN A 265 -2.46 -17.67 9.85
N TYR A 266 -1.90 -17.36 8.71
CA TYR A 266 -2.28 -16.19 7.92
C TYR A 266 -3.77 -16.19 7.58
N ILE A 267 -4.31 -17.31 7.08
CA ILE A 267 -5.74 -17.46 6.77
C ILE A 267 -6.60 -17.21 8.02
N ILE A 268 -6.23 -17.78 9.15
CA ILE A 268 -6.95 -17.58 10.43
C ILE A 268 -6.95 -16.10 10.82
N GLU A 269 -5.80 -15.44 10.79
CA GLU A 269 -5.69 -14.02 11.17
C GLU A 269 -6.54 -13.13 10.24
N GLN A 270 -6.53 -13.35 8.93
CA GLN A 270 -7.35 -12.59 7.98
C GLN A 270 -8.85 -12.82 8.22
N ARG A 271 -9.28 -14.07 8.45
CA ARG A 271 -10.68 -14.39 8.79
C ARG A 271 -11.13 -13.70 10.07
N LEU A 272 -10.29 -13.67 11.09
CA LEU A 272 -10.60 -12.99 12.37
C LEU A 272 -10.65 -11.48 12.20
N THR A 273 -9.77 -10.90 11.40
CA THR A 273 -9.78 -9.47 11.06
C THR A 273 -11.06 -9.08 10.34
N GLN A 274 -11.46 -9.84 9.32
CA GLN A 274 -12.72 -9.64 8.61
C GLN A 274 -13.94 -9.82 9.53
N ALA A 275 -13.90 -10.83 10.41
CA ALA A 275 -14.98 -11.04 11.39
C ALA A 275 -15.11 -9.85 12.34
N ALA A 276 -14.00 -9.26 12.81
CA ALA A 276 -14.02 -8.08 13.66
C ALA A 276 -14.66 -6.87 12.95
N GLN A 277 -14.36 -6.65 11.65
CA GLN A 277 -14.98 -5.61 10.85
C GLN A 277 -16.51 -5.81 10.73
N LEU A 278 -16.94 -7.02 10.35
CA LEU A 278 -18.36 -7.36 10.21
C LEU A 278 -19.14 -7.25 11.53
N LEU A 279 -18.49 -7.56 12.68
CA LEU A 279 -19.08 -7.35 14.00
C LEU A 279 -19.31 -5.87 14.31
N LEU A 280 -18.41 -5.00 13.87
CA LEU A 280 -18.50 -3.55 14.07
C LEU A 280 -19.53 -2.87 13.15
N GLU A 281 -19.81 -3.44 11.99
CA GLU A 281 -20.90 -2.99 11.11
C GLU A 281 -22.29 -3.21 11.74
N GLY A 282 -22.47 -4.25 12.55
CA GLY A 282 -23.64 -4.44 13.41
C GLY A 282 -24.80 -5.23 12.79
N ASP A 283 -24.85 -5.39 11.47
CA ASP A 283 -26.04 -5.86 10.74
C ASP A 283 -26.21 -7.40 10.73
N ARG A 284 -25.15 -8.15 11.12
CA ARG A 284 -25.12 -9.62 11.00
C ARG A 284 -24.97 -10.31 12.34
N ASN A 285 -25.57 -11.48 12.51
CA ASN A 285 -25.35 -12.30 13.68
C ASN A 285 -24.03 -13.11 13.58
N VAL A 286 -23.55 -13.65 14.71
CA VAL A 286 -22.27 -14.38 14.77
C VAL A 286 -22.24 -15.62 13.86
N SER A 287 -23.39 -16.26 13.64
CA SER A 287 -23.48 -17.44 12.77
C SER A 287 -23.33 -17.06 11.30
N GLU A 288 -23.94 -15.98 10.87
CA GLU A 288 -23.78 -15.42 9.53
C GLU A 288 -22.34 -14.97 9.28
N ILE A 289 -21.73 -14.28 10.25
CA ILE A 289 -20.33 -13.85 10.16
C ILE A 289 -19.41 -15.07 10.05
N ALA A 290 -19.63 -16.13 10.85
CA ALA A 290 -18.84 -17.34 10.76
C ALA A 290 -18.88 -17.96 9.36
N ALA A 291 -20.07 -18.04 8.76
CA ALA A 291 -20.21 -18.55 7.39
C ALA A 291 -19.48 -17.66 6.36
N ILE A 292 -19.63 -16.33 6.46
CA ILE A 292 -19.01 -15.37 5.54
C ILE A 292 -17.49 -15.46 5.58
N VAL A 293 -16.89 -15.61 6.77
CA VAL A 293 -15.44 -15.66 6.92
C VAL A 293 -14.85 -17.08 6.81
N GLY A 294 -15.69 -18.08 6.51
CA GLY A 294 -15.25 -19.45 6.23
C GLY A 294 -15.04 -20.34 7.44
N TYR A 295 -15.75 -20.10 8.56
CA TYR A 295 -15.82 -21.06 9.67
C TYR A 295 -17.06 -21.93 9.54
N GLY A 296 -16.86 -23.24 9.45
CA GLY A 296 -17.96 -24.21 9.34
C GLY A 296 -18.89 -24.29 10.58
N LYS A 297 -18.42 -23.81 11.76
CA LYS A 297 -19.19 -23.75 13.00
C LYS A 297 -18.97 -22.41 13.69
N PRO A 298 -20.03 -21.71 14.15
CA PRO A 298 -19.91 -20.45 14.90
C PRO A 298 -19.07 -20.58 16.18
N SER A 299 -19.11 -21.74 16.84
CA SER A 299 -18.30 -22.02 18.04
C SER A 299 -16.79 -21.96 17.77
N ASN A 300 -16.37 -22.40 16.59
CA ASN A 300 -14.96 -22.34 16.21
C ASN A 300 -14.50 -20.92 15.98
N LEU A 301 -15.32 -20.08 15.30
CA LEU A 301 -15.08 -18.64 15.22
C LEU A 301 -14.98 -18.01 16.61
N ALA A 302 -15.96 -18.28 17.49
CA ALA A 302 -16.00 -17.69 18.81
C ALA A 302 -14.77 -18.03 19.66
N ALA A 303 -14.30 -19.29 19.60
CA ALA A 303 -13.09 -19.74 20.29
C ALA A 303 -11.82 -19.05 19.76
N ALA A 304 -11.65 -19.04 18.43
CA ALA A 304 -10.51 -18.40 17.77
C ALA A 304 -10.51 -16.88 18.01
N PHE A 305 -11.67 -16.24 17.91
CA PHE A 305 -11.85 -14.81 18.12
C PHE A 305 -11.51 -14.40 19.57
N LYS A 306 -12.03 -15.15 20.56
CA LYS A 306 -11.71 -14.92 21.98
C LYS A 306 -10.22 -15.08 22.25
N LYS A 307 -9.57 -16.08 21.62
CA LYS A 307 -8.11 -16.27 21.74
C LYS A 307 -7.33 -15.07 21.19
N ARG A 308 -7.80 -14.47 20.09
CA ARG A 308 -7.10 -13.36 19.39
C ARG A 308 -7.36 -12.00 20.04
N TYR A 309 -8.63 -11.71 20.39
CA TYR A 309 -9.07 -10.40 20.86
C TYR A 309 -9.37 -10.33 22.36
N GLY A 310 -9.22 -11.44 23.09
CA GLY A 310 -9.45 -11.51 24.55
C GLY A 310 -10.92 -11.59 24.96
N VAL A 311 -11.85 -11.24 24.06
CA VAL A 311 -13.30 -11.20 24.33
C VAL A 311 -14.09 -12.00 23.29
N ALA A 312 -15.27 -12.48 23.67
CA ALA A 312 -16.15 -13.16 22.72
C ALA A 312 -16.69 -12.19 21.65
N PRO A 313 -17.04 -12.69 20.43
CA PRO A 313 -17.56 -11.84 19.34
C PRO A 313 -18.75 -10.97 19.76
N LYS A 314 -19.68 -11.51 20.58
CA LYS A 314 -20.84 -10.76 21.07
C LYS A 314 -20.42 -9.55 21.90
N ASN A 315 -19.49 -9.74 22.84
CA ASN A 315 -19.02 -8.67 23.74
C ASN A 315 -18.16 -7.64 22.97
N TYR A 316 -17.43 -8.07 21.92
CA TYR A 316 -16.66 -7.18 21.06
C TYR A 316 -17.56 -6.17 20.32
N ARG A 317 -18.75 -6.59 19.92
CA ARG A 317 -19.77 -5.70 19.35
C ARG A 317 -20.28 -4.69 20.37
N GLU A 318 -20.57 -5.13 21.60
CA GLU A 318 -21.13 -4.29 22.67
C GLU A 318 -20.16 -3.20 23.15
N SER A 319 -18.86 -3.48 23.17
CA SER A 319 -17.83 -2.53 23.64
C SER A 319 -17.76 -1.21 22.87
N ARG A 320 -18.33 -1.14 21.65
CA ARG A 320 -18.38 0.09 20.85
C ARG A 320 -19.59 0.98 21.16
N PHE A 321 -20.67 0.42 21.72
CA PHE A 321 -21.86 1.21 22.06
C PHE A 321 -21.69 1.98 23.38
N ASP A 322 -20.75 1.57 24.25
CA ASP A 322 -20.50 2.24 25.54
C ASP A 322 -19.57 3.45 25.43
N THR A 323 -18.79 3.60 24.36
CA THR A 323 -17.89 4.75 24.16
C THR A 323 -18.60 6.01 23.67
N HIS A 324 -19.88 5.97 23.31
CA HIS A 324 -20.69 7.12 22.92
C HIS A 324 -21.66 7.62 24.01
N LYS A 325 -21.53 7.11 25.25
CA LYS A 325 -22.35 7.53 26.41
C LYS A 325 -21.54 8.21 27.52
N LYS A 326 -20.40 8.79 27.23
CA LYS A 326 -19.69 9.66 28.18
C LYS A 326 -19.35 10.99 27.57
#